data_ac6b8b9c36b51cee49a30e80ad76bb9a
#
_entry.id   ac6b8b9c36b51cee49a30e80ad76bb9a
#
_cell.length_a   1.000
_cell.length_b   1.000
_cell.length_c   1.000
_cell.angle_alpha   90.00
_cell.angle_beta   90.00
_cell.angle_gamma   90.00
#
_symmetry.space_group_name_H-M   'P 1'
#
loop_
_entity.id
_entity.type
_entity.pdbx_description
1 polymer ?
#
loop_
_entity_poly.entity_id
_entity_poly.type
_entity_poly.pdbx_seq_one_letter_code
_entity_poly.pdbx_strand_id
1 'polypeptide(L)'
;MSSEEFFQAHPVFTHDEYAQSRESASPRTVDSLLRKHVASGRVARVRRGLYVAPTTGASAETVDPFLVATKAAPDAAVSHHAALQFHGRAYSVWSQVTFLTTHATRGFRFGPVEYVPVRPPEQVAQLPDMGGGVECVPSGGGIVRVSTCERAMVDVLHSPMLGGGWEEIFRSLSMVEFFDLDAVITYTLALDSAVTAARVGYFLSSHRERLFVEEAHLARLAKHAPKQARYLDTARAPGRLVHPWNLIVPEWVLDERWEEVT
;
A
#
# COMPACT_ATOMS: atom_id res chain seq x y z
N MET A 1 -22.62 25.69 -1.38
CA MET A 1 -22.85 24.21 -1.56
C MET A 1 -23.67 23.71 -0.38
N SER A 2 -24.79 22.99 -0.60
CA SER A 2 -25.57 22.34 0.46
C SER A 2 -24.78 21.20 1.12
N SER A 3 -25.21 20.72 2.32
CA SER A 3 -24.56 19.55 2.93
C SER A 3 -24.74 18.31 2.07
N GLU A 4 -25.87 18.19 1.40
CA GLU A 4 -26.21 17.05 0.55
C GLU A 4 -25.31 16.98 -0.69
N GLU A 5 -25.16 18.08 -1.39
CA GLU A 5 -24.23 18.21 -2.52
C GLU A 5 -22.80 17.90 -2.11
N PHE A 6 -22.39 18.37 -0.93
CA PHE A 6 -21.06 18.07 -0.41
C PHE A 6 -20.87 16.57 -0.17
N PHE A 7 -21.81 15.90 0.48
CA PHE A 7 -21.71 14.47 0.79
C PHE A 7 -21.76 13.60 -0.45
N GLN A 8 -22.52 13.99 -1.47
CA GLN A 8 -22.53 13.29 -2.77
C GLN A 8 -21.19 13.40 -3.48
N ALA A 9 -20.55 14.57 -3.41
CA ALA A 9 -19.24 14.80 -4.03
C ALA A 9 -18.06 14.24 -3.19
N HIS A 10 -18.26 14.04 -1.89
CA HIS A 10 -17.22 13.62 -0.94
C HIS A 10 -17.72 12.48 -0.06
N PRO A 11 -17.76 11.24 -0.56
CA PRO A 11 -18.21 10.07 0.23
C PRO A 11 -17.31 9.78 1.43
N VAL A 12 -16.04 10.17 1.37
CA VAL A 12 -15.11 10.20 2.50
C VAL A 12 -14.51 11.61 2.60
N PHE A 13 -14.54 12.18 3.78
CA PHE A 13 -14.06 13.55 3.98
C PHE A 13 -13.49 13.76 5.38
N THR A 14 -12.59 14.72 5.47
CA THR A 14 -12.05 15.20 6.75
C THR A 14 -12.93 16.33 7.32
N HIS A 15 -12.78 16.56 8.63
CA HIS A 15 -13.41 17.71 9.29
C HIS A 15 -13.05 19.04 8.58
N ASP A 16 -11.79 19.19 8.18
CA ASP A 16 -11.28 20.40 7.58
C ASP A 16 -11.85 20.63 6.17
N GLU A 17 -11.99 19.58 5.36
CA GLU A 17 -12.65 19.67 4.04
C GLU A 17 -14.11 20.12 4.18
N TYR A 18 -14.83 19.58 5.18
CA TYR A 18 -16.20 20.01 5.44
C TYR A 18 -16.24 21.45 5.94
N ALA A 19 -15.30 21.85 6.80
CA ALA A 19 -15.19 23.23 7.29
C ALA A 19 -14.92 24.21 6.15
N GLN A 20 -14.01 23.88 5.25
CA GLN A 20 -13.69 24.69 4.06
C GLN A 20 -14.91 24.85 3.14
N SER A 21 -15.74 23.83 2.99
CA SER A 21 -16.99 23.94 2.22
C SER A 21 -18.02 24.88 2.85
N ARG A 22 -17.78 25.36 4.07
CA ARG A 22 -18.64 26.23 4.89
C ARG A 22 -17.95 27.53 5.26
N GLU A 23 -17.29 28.18 4.32
CA GLU A 23 -16.45 29.38 4.52
C GLU A 23 -17.05 30.47 5.43
N SER A 24 -18.37 30.62 5.41
CA SER A 24 -19.09 31.61 6.23
C SER A 24 -19.51 31.11 7.62
N ALA A 25 -19.33 29.84 7.94
CA ALA A 25 -19.77 29.28 9.20
C ALA A 25 -18.66 29.30 10.27
N SER A 26 -19.04 29.61 11.51
CA SER A 26 -18.10 29.52 12.63
C SER A 26 -17.68 28.06 12.89
N PRO A 27 -16.49 27.81 13.48
CA PRO A 27 -16.08 26.44 13.84
C PRO A 27 -17.12 25.70 14.71
N ARG A 28 -17.76 26.41 15.65
CA ARG A 28 -18.83 25.85 16.47
C ARG A 28 -20.05 25.43 15.65
N THR A 29 -20.38 26.19 14.61
CA THR A 29 -21.49 25.86 13.70
C THR A 29 -21.17 24.60 12.88
N VAL A 30 -19.95 24.50 12.34
CA VAL A 30 -19.46 23.31 11.62
C VAL A 30 -19.56 22.07 12.49
N ASP A 31 -19.05 22.12 13.72
CA ASP A 31 -19.12 21.01 14.68
C ASP A 31 -20.56 20.62 15.04
N SER A 32 -21.45 21.61 15.17
CA SER A 32 -22.86 21.35 15.46
C SER A 32 -23.57 20.67 14.30
N LEU A 33 -23.30 21.12 13.06
CA LEU A 33 -23.85 20.51 11.85
C LEU A 33 -23.36 19.07 11.67
N LEU A 34 -22.06 18.81 11.83
CA LEU A 34 -21.50 17.46 11.74
C LEU A 34 -22.12 16.54 12.78
N ARG A 35 -22.23 16.97 14.05
CA ARG A 35 -22.91 16.21 15.10
C ARG A 35 -24.35 15.87 14.74
N LYS A 36 -25.11 16.82 14.16
CA LYS A 36 -26.48 16.61 13.72
C LYS A 36 -26.54 15.56 12.59
N HIS A 37 -25.63 15.62 11.60
CA HIS A 37 -25.56 14.62 10.52
C HIS A 37 -25.16 13.24 11.01
N VAL A 38 -24.26 13.15 11.98
CA VAL A 38 -23.89 11.88 12.61
C VAL A 38 -25.09 11.33 13.42
N ALA A 39 -25.77 12.16 14.23
CA ALA A 39 -26.93 11.75 15.01
C ALA A 39 -28.12 11.28 14.14
N SER A 40 -28.27 11.85 12.94
CA SER A 40 -29.30 11.44 11.96
C SER A 40 -28.91 10.23 11.10
N GLY A 41 -27.70 9.68 11.27
CA GLY A 41 -27.20 8.54 10.48
C GLY A 41 -26.81 8.88 9.03
N ARG A 42 -26.87 10.14 8.62
CA ARG A 42 -26.46 10.57 7.27
C ARG A 42 -24.95 10.50 7.08
N VAL A 43 -24.19 10.60 8.15
CA VAL A 43 -22.72 10.56 8.18
C VAL A 43 -22.33 9.61 9.30
N ALA A 44 -21.35 8.77 9.05
CA ALA A 44 -20.71 7.97 10.10
C ALA A 44 -19.31 8.51 10.39
N ARG A 45 -18.95 8.48 11.67
CA ARG A 45 -17.61 8.89 12.09
C ARG A 45 -16.70 7.68 12.06
N VAL A 46 -15.71 7.70 11.19
CA VAL A 46 -14.67 6.66 11.13
C VAL A 46 -13.73 6.76 12.33
N ARG A 47 -13.21 7.96 12.56
CA ARG A 47 -12.40 8.33 13.72
C ARG A 47 -12.46 9.85 13.93
N ARG A 48 -11.71 10.39 14.89
CA ARG A 48 -11.65 11.83 15.12
C ARG A 48 -11.15 12.53 13.84
N GLY A 49 -11.96 13.43 13.32
CA GLY A 49 -11.64 14.23 12.14
C GLY A 49 -11.85 13.55 10.79
N LEU A 50 -12.29 12.27 10.75
CA LEU A 50 -12.54 11.54 9.50
C LEU A 50 -13.95 10.96 9.50
N TYR A 51 -14.69 11.16 8.41
CA TYR A 51 -16.09 10.84 8.26
C TYR A 51 -16.37 10.18 6.91
N VAL A 52 -17.43 9.38 6.86
CA VAL A 52 -17.99 8.83 5.64
C VAL A 52 -19.45 9.23 5.50
N ALA A 53 -19.86 9.54 4.30
CA ALA A 53 -21.26 9.80 3.93
C ALA A 53 -21.68 8.73 2.92
N PRO A 54 -22.31 7.63 3.37
CA PRO A 54 -22.76 6.58 2.46
C PRO A 54 -23.84 7.12 1.54
N THR A 55 -23.96 6.51 0.36
CA THR A 55 -25.10 6.78 -0.53
C THR A 55 -26.40 6.43 0.19
N THR A 56 -27.45 7.19 -0.07
CA THR A 56 -28.76 7.00 0.57
C THR A 56 -29.20 5.53 0.51
N GLY A 57 -29.44 4.93 1.66
CA GLY A 57 -29.87 3.53 1.80
C GLY A 57 -28.71 2.52 1.88
N ALA A 58 -27.46 2.94 1.71
CA ALA A 58 -26.27 2.08 1.87
C ALA A 58 -25.71 2.15 3.29
N SER A 59 -25.07 1.07 3.74
CA SER A 59 -24.30 1.09 4.98
C SER A 59 -23.04 1.94 4.86
N ALA A 60 -22.64 2.61 5.93
CA ALA A 60 -21.38 3.34 5.98
C ALA A 60 -20.15 2.43 5.72
N GLU A 61 -20.30 1.14 5.98
CA GLU A 61 -19.24 0.13 5.78
C GLU A 61 -19.04 -0.28 4.31
N THR A 62 -19.97 0.11 3.41
CA THR A 62 -19.85 -0.14 1.96
C THR A 62 -19.05 0.91 1.22
N VAL A 63 -18.61 1.95 1.92
CA VAL A 63 -17.74 2.98 1.34
C VAL A 63 -16.37 2.37 1.03
N ASP A 64 -15.80 2.75 -0.11
CA ASP A 64 -14.50 2.25 -0.59
C ASP A 64 -13.42 2.37 0.50
N PRO A 65 -12.86 1.26 1.01
CA PRO A 65 -11.89 1.26 2.08
C PRO A 65 -10.57 1.93 1.69
N PHE A 66 -10.20 1.91 0.43
CA PHE A 66 -8.99 2.56 -0.05
C PHE A 66 -9.11 4.08 -0.02
N LEU A 67 -10.30 4.58 -0.30
CA LEU A 67 -10.59 6.01 -0.17
C LEU A 67 -10.53 6.46 1.30
N VAL A 68 -11.00 5.63 2.23
CA VAL A 68 -10.86 5.90 3.68
C VAL A 68 -9.39 5.94 4.09
N ALA A 69 -8.57 5.00 3.60
CA ALA A 69 -7.13 4.98 3.89
C ALA A 69 -6.42 6.24 3.39
N THR A 70 -6.73 6.68 2.16
CA THR A 70 -6.16 7.90 1.57
C THR A 70 -6.45 9.17 2.40
N LYS A 71 -7.59 9.21 3.07
CA LYS A 71 -7.98 10.35 3.93
C LYS A 71 -7.53 10.19 5.40
N ALA A 72 -6.84 9.10 5.71
CA ALA A 72 -6.39 8.84 7.09
C ALA A 72 -5.25 9.76 7.55
N ALA A 73 -4.45 10.31 6.64
CA ALA A 73 -3.42 11.31 6.92
C ALA A 73 -3.26 12.23 5.70
N PRO A 74 -2.68 13.44 5.85
CA PRO A 74 -2.54 14.38 4.73
C PRO A 74 -1.73 13.85 3.54
N ASP A 75 -0.75 12.99 3.80
CA ASP A 75 0.14 12.37 2.81
C ASP A 75 -0.16 10.89 2.58
N ALA A 76 -1.25 10.36 3.16
CA ALA A 76 -1.56 8.94 3.11
C ALA A 76 -1.65 8.42 1.67
N ALA A 77 -0.99 7.27 1.42
CA ALA A 77 -1.06 6.54 0.16
C ALA A 77 -1.21 5.04 0.43
N VAL A 78 -2.22 4.40 -0.15
CA VAL A 78 -2.42 2.94 -0.07
C VAL A 78 -1.18 2.22 -0.58
N SER A 79 -0.72 1.16 0.10
CA SER A 79 0.59 0.58 -0.14
C SER A 79 0.66 -0.92 0.10
N HIS A 80 1.79 -1.53 -0.22
CA HIS A 80 2.08 -2.96 0.01
C HIS A 80 1.00 -3.85 -0.61
N HIS A 81 0.53 -4.88 0.13
CA HIS A 81 -0.53 -5.77 -0.34
C HIS A 81 -1.82 -5.02 -0.70
N ALA A 82 -2.20 -4.02 0.09
CA ALA A 82 -3.41 -3.24 -0.18
C ALA A 82 -3.36 -2.48 -1.51
N ALA A 83 -2.17 -2.05 -1.97
CA ALA A 83 -2.01 -1.46 -3.29
C ALA A 83 -2.17 -2.52 -4.39
N LEU A 84 -1.58 -3.71 -4.24
CA LEU A 84 -1.79 -4.81 -5.18
C LEU A 84 -3.27 -5.20 -5.24
N GLN A 85 -3.95 -5.23 -4.11
CA GLN A 85 -5.40 -5.50 -4.04
C GLN A 85 -6.21 -4.42 -4.75
N PHE A 86 -5.87 -3.14 -4.56
CA PHE A 86 -6.53 -2.03 -5.26
C PHE A 86 -6.39 -2.15 -6.78
N HIS A 87 -5.22 -2.54 -7.27
CA HIS A 87 -4.96 -2.76 -8.71
C HIS A 87 -5.51 -4.10 -9.23
N GLY A 88 -6.20 -4.90 -8.39
CA GLY A 88 -6.70 -6.23 -8.77
C GLY A 88 -5.59 -7.24 -9.04
N ARG A 89 -4.43 -7.10 -8.39
CA ARG A 89 -3.24 -7.92 -8.55
C ARG A 89 -2.85 -8.68 -7.27
N ALA A 90 -3.68 -8.66 -6.23
CA ALA A 90 -3.49 -9.48 -5.05
C ALA A 90 -4.08 -10.87 -5.25
N TYR A 91 -3.36 -11.90 -4.82
CA TYR A 91 -3.83 -13.28 -4.88
C TYR A 91 -5.03 -13.50 -3.95
N SER A 92 -4.97 -12.95 -2.74
CA SER A 92 -6.08 -13.00 -1.80
C SER A 92 -6.61 -11.60 -1.43
N VAL A 93 -7.87 -11.55 -0.99
CA VAL A 93 -8.52 -10.30 -0.57
C VAL A 93 -8.47 -10.19 0.95
N TRP A 94 -7.90 -9.09 1.45
CA TRP A 94 -7.77 -8.85 2.88
C TRP A 94 -8.70 -7.76 3.37
N SER A 95 -9.12 -7.91 4.61
CA SER A 95 -9.81 -6.86 5.36
C SER A 95 -8.85 -5.89 6.06
N GLN A 96 -7.55 -5.94 5.74
CA GLN A 96 -6.55 -5.01 6.22
C GLN A 96 -6.09 -4.11 5.08
N VAL A 97 -6.11 -2.79 5.30
CA VAL A 97 -5.62 -1.80 4.34
C VAL A 97 -4.41 -1.09 4.93
N THR A 98 -3.25 -1.33 4.37
CA THR A 98 -2.00 -0.64 4.70
C THR A 98 -1.90 0.66 3.90
N PHE A 99 -1.38 1.72 4.54
CA PHE A 99 -1.10 2.99 3.88
C PHE A 99 0.19 3.61 4.42
N LEU A 100 1.00 4.15 3.51
CA LEU A 100 2.20 4.91 3.86
C LEU A 100 1.80 6.29 4.37
N THR A 101 2.52 6.78 5.38
CA THR A 101 2.44 8.17 5.84
C THR A 101 3.67 8.55 6.67
N THR A 102 4.16 9.77 6.50
CA THR A 102 5.22 10.36 7.35
C THR A 102 4.65 10.94 8.64
N HIS A 103 3.34 11.16 8.69
CA HIS A 103 2.65 11.72 9.86
C HIS A 103 2.47 10.68 10.96
N ALA A 104 2.59 11.11 12.21
CA ALA A 104 2.29 10.27 13.37
C ALA A 104 0.80 9.90 13.39
N THR A 105 0.49 8.70 12.92
CA THR A 105 -0.87 8.18 12.78
C THR A 105 -0.98 6.82 13.46
N ARG A 106 -2.03 6.62 14.24
CA ARG A 106 -2.34 5.31 14.83
C ARG A 106 -3.25 4.52 13.90
N GLY A 107 -3.06 3.19 13.88
CA GLY A 107 -3.99 2.28 13.23
C GLY A 107 -5.39 2.38 13.87
N PHE A 108 -6.39 2.06 13.09
CA PHE A 108 -7.79 2.09 13.52
C PHE A 108 -8.60 1.04 12.77
N ARG A 109 -9.79 0.75 13.26
CA ARG A 109 -10.76 -0.15 12.61
C ARG A 109 -12.04 0.61 12.31
N PHE A 110 -12.61 0.34 11.14
CA PHE A 110 -13.92 0.82 10.77
C PHE A 110 -14.68 -0.27 10.01
N GLY A 111 -15.84 -0.68 10.55
CA GLY A 111 -16.51 -1.88 10.08
C GLY A 111 -15.60 -3.12 10.16
N PRO A 112 -15.58 -3.96 9.14
CA PRO A 112 -14.72 -5.14 9.09
C PRO A 112 -13.24 -4.81 8.77
N VAL A 113 -12.93 -3.58 8.35
CA VAL A 113 -11.62 -3.21 7.81
C VAL A 113 -10.71 -2.64 8.90
N GLU A 114 -9.47 -3.14 8.92
CA GLU A 114 -8.37 -2.63 9.73
C GLU A 114 -7.45 -1.73 8.88
N TYR A 115 -7.18 -0.53 9.36
CA TYR A 115 -6.34 0.46 8.69
C TYR A 115 -5.00 0.57 9.41
N VAL A 116 -3.92 0.20 8.72
CA VAL A 116 -2.58 0.09 9.30
C VAL A 116 -1.66 1.14 8.68
N PRO A 117 -1.27 2.18 9.43
CA PRO A 117 -0.26 3.13 8.96
C PRO A 117 1.12 2.48 8.95
N VAL A 118 1.84 2.69 7.87
CA VAL A 118 3.21 2.25 7.68
C VAL A 118 4.08 3.47 7.47
N ARG A 119 5.18 3.57 8.23
CA ARG A 119 6.14 4.63 8.03
C ARG A 119 7.07 4.26 6.86
N PRO A 120 7.23 5.13 5.85
CA PRO A 120 8.16 4.86 4.77
C PRO A 120 9.59 4.77 5.31
N PRO A 121 10.49 3.99 4.68
CA PRO A 121 11.91 3.96 5.02
C PRO A 121 12.51 5.36 5.03
N GLU A 122 13.44 5.59 5.96
CA GLU A 122 13.99 6.92 6.25
C GLU A 122 14.65 7.56 5.01
N GLN A 123 15.27 6.73 4.17
CA GLN A 123 15.95 7.12 2.94
C GLN A 123 15.00 7.80 1.93
N VAL A 124 13.74 7.41 1.90
CA VAL A 124 12.76 7.94 0.95
C VAL A 124 11.69 8.82 1.59
N ALA A 125 11.59 8.81 2.94
CA ALA A 125 10.54 9.52 3.68
C ALA A 125 10.48 11.04 3.39
N GLN A 126 11.61 11.66 3.11
CA GLN A 126 11.73 13.11 2.85
C GLN A 126 11.71 13.45 1.35
N LEU A 127 11.71 12.45 0.47
CA LEU A 127 11.63 12.67 -0.96
C LEU A 127 10.18 12.95 -1.38
N PRO A 128 9.97 13.63 -2.53
CA PRO A 128 8.63 13.82 -3.08
C PRO A 128 7.91 12.47 -3.19
N ASP A 129 6.63 12.46 -2.81
CA ASP A 129 5.80 11.24 -2.74
C ASP A 129 6.51 10.05 -2.06
N MET A 130 7.34 10.35 -1.04
CA MET A 130 8.07 9.33 -0.27
C MET A 130 8.92 8.42 -1.18
N GLY A 131 9.57 8.99 -2.19
CA GLY A 131 10.43 8.28 -3.15
C GLY A 131 9.79 7.97 -4.51
N GLY A 132 8.61 8.55 -4.80
CA GLY A 132 7.90 8.36 -6.06
C GLY A 132 7.04 7.09 -6.11
N GLY A 133 6.50 6.77 -7.27
CA GLY A 133 5.65 5.58 -7.48
C GLY A 133 4.32 5.64 -6.73
N VAL A 134 3.76 6.84 -6.52
CA VAL A 134 2.41 7.07 -6.00
C VAL A 134 1.58 7.75 -7.08
N GLU A 135 0.42 7.22 -7.33
CA GLU A 135 -0.53 7.78 -8.30
C GLU A 135 -1.88 8.12 -7.65
N CYS A 136 -2.65 8.95 -8.35
CA CYS A 136 -3.99 9.37 -7.95
C CYS A 136 -5.00 8.74 -8.91
N VAL A 137 -5.81 7.81 -8.40
CA VAL A 137 -6.76 7.04 -9.20
C VAL A 137 -8.19 7.33 -8.75
N PRO A 138 -9.11 7.70 -9.66
CA PRO A 138 -10.52 7.83 -9.33
C PRO A 138 -11.11 6.49 -8.88
N SER A 139 -11.69 6.44 -7.67
CA SER A 139 -12.36 5.26 -7.13
C SER A 139 -13.38 5.66 -6.06
N GLY A 140 -14.46 4.91 -5.94
CA GLY A 140 -15.45 5.09 -4.86
C GLY A 140 -16.07 6.49 -4.76
N GLY A 141 -16.10 7.26 -5.85
CA GLY A 141 -16.59 8.65 -5.89
C GLY A 141 -15.58 9.69 -5.38
N GLY A 142 -14.31 9.31 -5.26
CA GLY A 142 -13.22 10.21 -4.86
C GLY A 142 -11.91 9.86 -5.56
N ILE A 143 -10.81 10.38 -5.03
CA ILE A 143 -9.45 10.09 -5.52
C ILE A 143 -8.71 9.28 -4.47
N VAL A 144 -8.27 8.09 -4.85
CA VAL A 144 -7.40 7.24 -4.04
C VAL A 144 -5.95 7.53 -4.43
N ARG A 145 -5.12 7.87 -3.44
CA ARG A 145 -3.66 7.88 -3.61
C ARG A 145 -3.15 6.48 -3.30
N VAL A 146 -2.43 5.89 -4.23
CA VAL A 146 -2.00 4.49 -4.14
C VAL A 146 -0.62 4.30 -4.74
N SER A 147 0.17 3.39 -4.18
CA SER A 147 1.42 2.94 -4.77
C SER A 147 1.15 2.27 -6.12
N THR A 148 1.97 2.56 -7.14
CA THR A 148 1.96 1.81 -8.40
C THR A 148 2.32 0.35 -8.16
N CYS A 149 2.07 -0.53 -9.14
CA CYS A 149 2.44 -1.96 -9.03
C CYS A 149 3.95 -2.14 -8.85
N GLU A 150 4.78 -1.31 -9.50
CA GLU A 150 6.25 -1.31 -9.37
C GLU A 150 6.69 -1.03 -7.94
N ARG A 151 6.15 0.03 -7.36
CA ARG A 151 6.43 0.39 -5.97
C ARG A 151 5.91 -0.67 -5.00
N ALA A 152 4.66 -1.11 -5.17
CA ALA A 152 4.06 -2.13 -4.33
C ALA A 152 4.86 -3.44 -4.35
N MET A 153 5.37 -3.87 -5.53
CA MET A 153 6.29 -4.99 -5.66
C MET A 153 7.53 -4.82 -4.75
N VAL A 154 8.19 -3.67 -4.81
CA VAL A 154 9.40 -3.42 -4.02
C VAL A 154 9.05 -3.34 -2.52
N ASP A 155 7.95 -2.68 -2.17
CA ASP A 155 7.51 -2.52 -0.78
C ASP A 155 7.18 -3.89 -0.11
N VAL A 156 6.50 -4.81 -0.82
CA VAL A 156 6.21 -6.15 -0.26
C VAL A 156 7.46 -7.02 -0.19
N LEU A 157 8.42 -6.89 -1.11
CA LEU A 157 9.70 -7.58 -1.05
C LEU A 157 10.62 -6.97 0.02
N HIS A 158 10.50 -5.69 0.32
CA HIS A 158 11.19 -5.02 1.42
C HIS A 158 10.64 -5.47 2.78
N SER A 159 9.32 -5.51 2.91
CA SER A 159 8.60 -5.85 4.15
C SER A 159 7.61 -7.01 3.93
N PRO A 160 8.09 -8.27 3.83
CA PRO A 160 7.25 -9.41 3.44
C PRO A 160 6.03 -9.66 4.34
N MET A 161 6.11 -9.29 5.61
CA MET A 161 4.97 -9.41 6.53
C MET A 161 3.79 -8.52 6.15
N LEU A 162 4.05 -7.38 5.49
CA LEU A 162 3.01 -6.49 4.95
C LEU A 162 2.52 -6.93 3.57
N GLY A 163 3.17 -7.93 2.99
CA GLY A 163 2.79 -8.58 1.73
C GLY A 163 2.10 -9.93 1.93
N GLY A 164 1.94 -10.42 3.18
CA GLY A 164 1.32 -11.70 3.48
C GLY A 164 2.25 -12.91 3.49
N GLY A 165 3.55 -12.65 3.47
CA GLY A 165 4.56 -13.70 3.35
C GLY A 165 4.86 -14.07 1.90
N TRP A 166 5.81 -14.99 1.73
CA TRP A 166 6.41 -15.23 0.40
C TRP A 166 5.43 -15.84 -0.60
N GLU A 167 4.58 -16.76 -0.19
CA GLU A 167 3.57 -17.36 -1.06
C GLU A 167 2.62 -16.30 -1.63
N GLU A 168 1.99 -15.52 -0.75
CA GLU A 168 1.07 -14.45 -1.14
C GLU A 168 1.75 -13.44 -2.07
N ILE A 169 3.00 -13.06 -1.74
CA ILE A 169 3.79 -12.12 -2.54
C ILE A 169 4.03 -12.68 -3.94
N PHE A 170 4.56 -13.90 -4.05
CA PHE A 170 4.90 -14.49 -5.36
C PHE A 170 3.64 -14.70 -6.21
N ARG A 171 2.56 -15.23 -5.63
CA ARG A 171 1.28 -15.40 -6.32
C ARG A 171 0.70 -14.07 -6.79
N SER A 172 0.73 -13.04 -5.93
CA SER A 172 0.23 -11.70 -6.28
C SER A 172 1.07 -11.05 -7.39
N LEU A 173 2.39 -11.07 -7.28
CA LEU A 173 3.27 -10.50 -8.29
C LEU A 173 3.22 -11.26 -9.61
N SER A 174 2.87 -12.55 -9.58
CA SER A 174 2.65 -13.35 -10.79
C SER A 174 1.40 -12.94 -11.56
N MET A 175 0.43 -12.26 -10.92
CA MET A 175 -0.75 -11.71 -11.58
C MET A 175 -0.48 -10.41 -12.35
N VAL A 176 0.69 -9.80 -12.15
CA VAL A 176 1.10 -8.59 -12.88
C VAL A 176 1.79 -9.03 -14.17
N GLU A 177 1.22 -8.63 -15.31
CA GLU A 177 1.72 -9.02 -16.63
C GLU A 177 2.99 -8.27 -17.02
N PHE A 178 3.09 -7.01 -16.62
CA PHE A 178 4.17 -6.11 -16.98
C PHE A 178 4.56 -5.19 -15.82
N PHE A 179 5.85 -4.92 -15.68
CA PHE A 179 6.40 -3.90 -14.80
C PHE A 179 7.31 -2.95 -15.60
N ASP A 180 7.27 -1.66 -15.28
CA ASP A 180 8.35 -0.75 -15.63
C ASP A 180 9.58 -1.10 -14.78
N LEU A 181 10.50 -1.87 -15.36
CA LEU A 181 11.69 -2.37 -14.66
C LEU A 181 12.64 -1.25 -14.25
N ASP A 182 12.69 -0.15 -14.99
CA ASP A 182 13.50 1.01 -14.60
C ASP A 182 12.90 1.71 -13.37
N ALA A 183 11.58 1.83 -13.28
CA ALA A 183 10.91 2.34 -12.09
C ALA A 183 11.13 1.42 -10.87
N VAL A 184 10.98 0.10 -11.03
CA VAL A 184 11.29 -0.91 -9.99
C VAL A 184 12.71 -0.75 -9.47
N ILE A 185 13.69 -0.72 -10.36
CA ILE A 185 15.11 -0.65 -9.99
C ILE A 185 15.42 0.69 -9.32
N THR A 186 14.93 1.79 -9.88
CA THR A 186 15.16 3.14 -9.35
C THR A 186 14.67 3.24 -7.92
N TYR A 187 13.44 2.80 -7.65
CA TYR A 187 12.90 2.82 -6.30
C TYR A 187 13.62 1.84 -5.37
N THR A 188 13.97 0.64 -5.84
CA THR A 188 14.76 -0.32 -5.06
C THR A 188 16.08 0.26 -4.59
N LEU A 189 16.80 0.97 -5.48
CA LEU A 189 18.08 1.58 -5.15
C LEU A 189 17.93 2.79 -4.22
N ALA A 190 16.85 3.55 -4.35
CA ALA A 190 16.54 4.67 -3.45
C ALA A 190 16.34 4.22 -1.99
N LEU A 191 15.91 2.97 -1.75
CA LEU A 191 15.77 2.40 -0.40
C LEU A 191 17.12 2.13 0.29
N ASP A 192 18.23 2.13 -0.44
CA ASP A 192 19.59 1.85 0.07
C ASP A 192 19.67 0.59 0.95
N SER A 193 18.94 -0.45 0.55
CA SER A 193 18.86 -1.73 1.27
C SER A 193 19.40 -2.87 0.43
N ALA A 194 20.59 -3.37 0.79
CA ALA A 194 21.23 -4.47 0.09
C ALA A 194 20.35 -5.74 0.06
N VAL A 195 19.62 -6.03 1.14
CA VAL A 195 18.72 -7.18 1.22
C VAL A 195 17.52 -6.98 0.27
N THR A 196 16.97 -5.78 0.19
CA THR A 196 15.88 -5.47 -0.74
C THR A 196 16.35 -5.59 -2.18
N ALA A 197 17.52 -5.02 -2.51
CA ALA A 197 18.12 -5.17 -3.85
C ALA A 197 18.29 -6.65 -4.24
N ALA A 198 18.74 -7.49 -3.31
CA ALA A 198 18.87 -8.92 -3.53
C ALA A 198 17.52 -9.63 -3.72
N ARG A 199 16.50 -9.31 -2.91
CA ARG A 199 15.16 -9.91 -3.02
C ARG A 199 14.48 -9.55 -4.34
N VAL A 200 14.53 -8.27 -4.73
CA VAL A 200 14.02 -7.80 -6.02
C VAL A 200 14.78 -8.47 -7.16
N GLY A 201 16.10 -8.49 -7.08
CA GLY A 201 16.93 -9.14 -8.09
C GLY A 201 16.67 -10.65 -8.21
N TYR A 202 16.49 -11.36 -7.09
CA TYR A 202 16.11 -12.77 -7.07
C TYR A 202 14.76 -12.98 -7.76
N PHE A 203 13.73 -12.22 -7.38
CA PHE A 203 12.41 -12.32 -8.00
C PHE A 203 12.48 -12.05 -9.51
N LEU A 204 13.16 -10.99 -9.94
CA LEU A 204 13.31 -10.68 -11.36
C LEU A 204 14.09 -11.75 -12.13
N SER A 205 15.12 -12.35 -11.51
CA SER A 205 15.88 -13.45 -12.11
C SER A 205 15.04 -14.69 -12.32
N SER A 206 14.21 -15.04 -11.33
CA SER A 206 13.33 -16.22 -11.38
C SER A 206 12.21 -16.06 -12.43
N HIS A 207 11.85 -14.83 -12.78
CA HIS A 207 10.79 -14.52 -13.74
C HIS A 207 11.33 -13.84 -15.01
N ARG A 208 12.59 -14.08 -15.33
CA ARG A 208 13.33 -13.35 -16.37
C ARG A 208 12.63 -13.32 -17.73
N GLU A 209 12.21 -14.48 -18.22
CA GLU A 209 11.56 -14.60 -19.53
C GLU A 209 10.19 -13.92 -19.54
N ARG A 210 9.38 -14.18 -18.51
CA ARG A 210 8.03 -13.63 -18.39
C ARG A 210 8.00 -12.11 -18.30
N LEU A 211 8.94 -11.52 -17.57
CA LEU A 211 9.03 -10.07 -17.34
C LEU A 211 10.00 -9.34 -18.26
N PHE A 212 10.56 -10.03 -19.25
CA PHE A 212 11.53 -9.46 -20.21
C PHE A 212 12.74 -8.80 -19.51
N VAL A 213 13.25 -9.44 -18.45
CA VAL A 213 14.35 -8.90 -17.66
C VAL A 213 15.68 -9.07 -18.40
N GLU A 214 16.32 -7.96 -18.73
CA GLU A 214 17.64 -7.95 -19.37
C GLU A 214 18.76 -8.08 -18.34
N GLU A 215 19.95 -8.52 -18.81
CA GLU A 215 21.14 -8.61 -17.97
C GLU A 215 21.54 -7.26 -17.35
N ALA A 216 21.32 -6.17 -18.08
CA ALA A 216 21.61 -4.82 -17.60
C ALA A 216 20.76 -4.45 -16.35
N HIS A 217 19.50 -4.89 -16.28
CA HIS A 217 18.63 -4.70 -15.13
C HIS A 217 19.19 -5.42 -13.90
N LEU A 218 19.54 -6.70 -14.05
CA LEU A 218 20.09 -7.52 -12.97
C LEU A 218 21.45 -7.01 -12.49
N ALA A 219 22.31 -6.58 -13.42
CA ALA A 219 23.63 -6.05 -13.08
C ALA A 219 23.56 -4.77 -12.24
N ARG A 220 22.55 -3.92 -12.43
CA ARG A 220 22.33 -2.71 -11.59
C ARG A 220 22.04 -3.11 -10.16
N LEU A 221 21.15 -4.08 -9.93
CA LEU A 221 20.78 -4.56 -8.60
C LEU A 221 21.92 -5.36 -7.93
N ALA A 222 22.61 -6.20 -8.69
CA ALA A 222 23.69 -7.05 -8.18
C ALA A 222 24.85 -6.25 -7.57
N LYS A 223 25.12 -5.04 -8.07
CA LYS A 223 26.13 -4.12 -7.49
C LYS A 223 25.78 -3.71 -6.06
N HIS A 224 24.51 -3.74 -5.70
CA HIS A 224 24.00 -3.34 -4.38
C HIS A 224 23.60 -4.55 -3.51
N ALA A 225 23.71 -5.77 -4.04
CA ALA A 225 23.44 -6.98 -3.28
C ALA A 225 24.41 -7.15 -2.10
N PRO A 226 24.01 -7.85 -1.03
CA PRO A 226 24.86 -8.03 0.16
C PRO A 226 26.12 -8.82 -0.22
N LYS A 227 27.26 -8.42 0.34
CA LYS A 227 28.54 -9.11 0.15
C LYS A 227 28.64 -10.45 0.91
N GLN A 228 27.81 -10.61 1.94
CA GLN A 228 27.74 -11.82 2.76
C GLN A 228 26.34 -12.44 2.62
N ALA A 229 26.24 -13.75 2.82
CA ALA A 229 24.98 -14.46 2.80
C ALA A 229 23.96 -13.85 3.77
N ARG A 230 22.72 -13.65 3.30
CA ARG A 230 21.58 -13.18 4.08
C ARG A 230 20.42 -14.14 3.87
N TYR A 231 19.60 -14.32 4.88
CA TYR A 231 18.36 -15.09 4.72
C TYR A 231 17.32 -14.27 3.94
N LEU A 232 16.55 -14.97 3.14
CA LEU A 232 15.43 -14.37 2.40
C LEU A 232 14.43 -13.74 3.38
N ASP A 233 14.19 -14.38 4.51
CA ASP A 233 13.27 -13.92 5.55
C ASP A 233 13.91 -13.89 6.96
N THR A 234 13.15 -13.37 7.91
CA THR A 234 13.56 -13.25 9.32
C THR A 234 13.46 -14.59 10.08
N ALA A 235 12.69 -15.55 9.58
CA ALA A 235 12.54 -16.89 10.19
C ALA A 235 13.82 -17.72 10.08
N ARG A 236 14.74 -17.33 9.14
CA ARG A 236 16.03 -18.00 8.90
C ARG A 236 15.88 -19.50 8.63
N ALA A 237 14.83 -19.86 7.87
CA ALA A 237 14.62 -21.23 7.47
C ALA A 237 15.84 -21.77 6.69
N PRO A 238 16.18 -23.06 6.86
CA PRO A 238 17.21 -23.71 6.04
C PRO A 238 16.90 -23.59 4.57
N GLY A 239 17.92 -23.40 3.73
CA GLY A 239 17.72 -23.19 2.32
C GLY A 239 19.04 -23.19 1.54
N ARG A 240 18.96 -22.94 0.26
CA ARG A 240 20.09 -22.89 -0.67
C ARG A 240 20.58 -21.45 -0.86
N LEU A 241 21.90 -21.28 -0.89
CA LEU A 241 22.51 -20.01 -1.24
C LEU A 241 22.38 -19.76 -2.75
N VAL A 242 21.73 -18.66 -3.10
CA VAL A 242 21.50 -18.26 -4.49
C VAL A 242 22.43 -17.10 -4.88
N HIS A 243 23.27 -17.33 -5.87
CA HIS A 243 24.14 -16.31 -6.47
C HIS A 243 23.49 -15.65 -7.71
N PRO A 244 23.79 -14.40 -8.02
CA PRO A 244 24.73 -13.47 -7.35
C PRO A 244 24.12 -12.73 -6.15
N TRP A 245 22.89 -13.04 -5.73
CA TRP A 245 22.12 -12.30 -4.73
C TRP A 245 22.61 -12.50 -3.30
N ASN A 246 23.41 -13.53 -3.05
CA ASN A 246 23.84 -13.95 -1.71
C ASN A 246 22.66 -14.14 -0.73
N LEU A 247 21.53 -14.65 -1.23
CA LEU A 247 20.37 -15.00 -0.42
C LEU A 247 20.32 -16.50 -0.13
N ILE A 248 20.07 -16.85 1.13
CA ILE A 248 19.69 -18.20 1.53
C ILE A 248 18.18 -18.29 1.36
N VAL A 249 17.75 -18.99 0.32
CA VAL A 249 16.35 -19.14 -0.09
C VAL A 249 15.86 -20.51 0.33
N PRO A 250 14.76 -20.62 1.11
CA PRO A 250 14.18 -21.90 1.48
C PRO A 250 13.79 -22.74 0.26
N GLU A 251 13.91 -24.06 0.37
CA GLU A 251 13.62 -24.96 -0.75
C GLU A 251 12.18 -24.82 -1.26
N TRP A 252 11.21 -24.64 -0.37
CA TRP A 252 9.80 -24.43 -0.74
C TRP A 252 9.55 -23.13 -1.54
N VAL A 253 10.40 -22.09 -1.37
CA VAL A 253 10.36 -20.89 -2.21
C VAL A 253 11.03 -21.14 -3.55
N LEU A 254 12.15 -21.88 -3.57
CA LEU A 254 12.88 -22.19 -4.81
C LEU A 254 12.05 -23.04 -5.78
N ASP A 255 11.31 -24.00 -5.23
CA ASP A 255 10.50 -24.94 -6.00
C ASP A 255 9.06 -24.44 -6.21
N GLU A 256 8.72 -23.27 -5.64
CA GLU A 256 7.35 -22.70 -5.61
C GLU A 256 6.30 -23.68 -5.06
N ARG A 257 6.70 -24.52 -4.11
CA ARG A 257 5.85 -25.54 -3.48
C ARG A 257 5.01 -24.96 -2.35
N TRP A 258 4.08 -24.11 -2.69
CA TRP A 258 3.23 -23.42 -1.73
C TRP A 258 2.20 -24.34 -1.05
N GLU A 259 1.87 -25.48 -1.68
CA GLU A 259 0.82 -26.40 -1.22
C GLU A 259 1.30 -27.46 -0.20
N GLU A 260 2.62 -27.61 0.00
CA GLU A 260 3.21 -28.65 0.87
C GLU A 260 3.54 -28.15 2.29
N VAL A 261 3.24 -26.91 2.64
CA VAL A 261 3.67 -26.26 3.91
C VAL A 261 2.50 -26.02 4.87
N THR A 262 1.39 -26.74 4.71
CA THR A 262 0.23 -26.70 5.64
C THR A 262 0.31 -27.77 6.70
#